data_0bc2fae73e2da48e807ee5a017b25408
#
_entry.id   0bc2fae73e2da48e807ee5a017b25408
#
_cell.length_a   1.000
_cell.length_b   1.000
_cell.length_c   1.000
_cell.angle_alpha   90.00
_cell.angle_beta   90.00
_cell.angle_gamma   90.00
#
_symmetry.space_group_name_H-M   'P 1'
#
loop_
_entity.id
_entity.type
_entity.pdbx_description
1 polymer ?
#
loop_
_entity_poly.entity_id
_entity_poly.type
_entity_poly.pdbx_seq_one_letter_code
_entity_poly.pdbx_strand_id
1 'polypeptide(L)'
;ADAHLQESAWSTRAVIGDAAFALDQIVTAAIRNKVAAVFGAGDLIDKQRNRAYPIREFFRQLDRLRDADIPFYYIQGQHDRDNPTWLSAHSHAQHLHGKTVNLDGVQIYGMDWQPADKIHDEMAKIPQGTDILVAHQVWGEFMGGVTTPEANFEDVPIVATVFTGDLHVNRTFSTIGKSGQSVTVYSPGSTCRQSIDEQPDKYFMLLEDGNWTTSSLDVRPTLDDIEITDDDTLDKYLSNLPINITGVLDLYKHLPPHMRKPYLRVKYAAELNDAARRLEAACADKVHLFLKEIPKQKEKLVAAVSTNEIDVLTPVSLLSVAVNKEEDPQLFSAVYRFLTATNIDTELEAFRQEWLRKSNVHQEADSQECRTAQET
;
A
#
# COMPACT_ATOMS: atom_id res chain seq x y z
N ALA A 1 0.39 -11.92 1.07
CA ALA A 1 -0.68 -10.95 0.79
C ALA A 1 -0.30 -10.06 -0.37
N ASP A 2 -1.27 -9.35 -0.95
CA ASP A 2 -1.07 -8.20 -1.84
C ASP A 2 -0.12 -8.50 -3.01
N ALA A 3 -0.38 -9.60 -3.70
CA ALA A 3 0.41 -9.98 -4.89
C ALA A 3 0.05 -9.13 -6.11
N HIS A 4 -1.21 -8.69 -6.22
CA HIS A 4 -1.73 -7.85 -7.30
C HIS A 4 -1.23 -8.27 -8.67
N LEU A 5 -1.38 -9.55 -9.02
CA LEU A 5 -0.98 -10.02 -10.34
C LEU A 5 -1.71 -9.22 -11.42
N GLN A 6 -0.96 -8.56 -12.29
CA GLN A 6 -1.46 -7.68 -13.34
C GLN A 6 -0.52 -7.64 -14.55
N GLU A 7 -1.01 -7.15 -15.69
CA GLU A 7 -0.18 -6.98 -16.90
C GLU A 7 0.66 -5.71 -16.90
N SER A 8 0.32 -4.74 -16.05
CA SER A 8 1.08 -3.49 -15.96
C SER A 8 0.96 -2.94 -14.55
N ALA A 9 2.07 -2.49 -14.00
CA ALA A 9 2.11 -1.71 -12.77
C ALA A 9 2.68 -0.32 -13.05
N TRP A 10 2.41 0.66 -12.20
CA TRP A 10 2.91 2.03 -12.28
C TRP A 10 2.61 2.71 -13.64
N SER A 11 1.46 2.40 -14.22
CA SER A 11 1.06 2.87 -15.55
C SER A 11 2.00 2.45 -16.69
N THR A 12 2.83 1.42 -16.48
CA THR A 12 3.77 0.89 -17.48
C THR A 12 3.74 -0.63 -17.54
N ARG A 13 4.10 -1.19 -18.72
CA ARG A 13 4.33 -2.64 -18.90
C ARG A 13 5.77 -3.05 -18.59
N ALA A 14 6.62 -2.10 -18.22
CA ALA A 14 8.04 -2.35 -17.96
C ALA A 14 8.28 -3.35 -16.82
N VAL A 15 7.35 -3.42 -15.89
CA VAL A 15 7.43 -4.26 -14.68
C VAL A 15 6.60 -5.55 -14.77
N ILE A 16 6.20 -5.93 -15.98
CA ILE A 16 5.47 -7.18 -16.19
C ILE A 16 6.32 -8.36 -15.71
N GLY A 17 5.70 -9.24 -14.92
CA GLY A 17 6.34 -10.44 -14.42
C GLY A 17 6.89 -10.34 -12.99
N ASP A 18 7.03 -9.15 -12.40
CA ASP A 18 7.55 -9.00 -11.03
C ASP A 18 6.68 -9.74 -10.00
N ALA A 19 5.36 -9.56 -10.05
CA ALA A 19 4.43 -10.27 -9.18
C ALA A 19 4.40 -11.78 -9.44
N ALA A 20 4.48 -12.20 -10.71
CA ALA A 20 4.54 -13.61 -11.08
C ALA A 20 5.84 -14.27 -10.60
N PHE A 21 6.96 -13.56 -10.65
CA PHE A 21 8.25 -14.05 -10.15
C PHE A 21 8.24 -14.18 -8.62
N ALA A 22 7.65 -13.23 -7.90
CA ALA A 22 7.49 -13.31 -6.45
C ALA A 22 6.63 -14.54 -6.06
N LEU A 23 5.49 -14.73 -6.72
CA LEU A 23 4.62 -15.88 -6.47
C LEU A 23 5.32 -17.22 -6.78
N ASP A 24 6.13 -17.29 -7.85
CA ASP A 24 6.93 -18.47 -8.20
C ASP A 24 7.91 -18.84 -7.09
N GLN A 25 8.56 -17.86 -6.47
CA GLN A 25 9.47 -18.07 -5.33
C GLN A 25 8.71 -18.61 -4.11
N ILE A 26 7.55 -18.05 -3.77
CA ILE A 26 6.71 -18.47 -2.65
C ILE A 26 6.28 -19.93 -2.85
N VAL A 27 5.75 -20.26 -4.01
CA VAL A 27 5.31 -21.64 -4.33
C VAL A 27 6.49 -22.61 -4.35
N THR A 28 7.65 -22.19 -4.86
CA THR A 28 8.88 -23.00 -4.84
C THR A 28 9.33 -23.26 -3.40
N ALA A 29 9.29 -22.24 -2.53
CA ALA A 29 9.61 -22.39 -1.12
C ALA A 29 8.62 -23.32 -0.41
N ALA A 30 7.32 -23.18 -0.68
CA ALA A 30 6.27 -24.04 -0.12
C ALA A 30 6.50 -25.52 -0.47
N ILE A 31 6.77 -25.81 -1.74
CA ILE A 31 7.04 -27.17 -2.23
C ILE A 31 8.33 -27.73 -1.60
N ARG A 32 9.40 -26.93 -1.59
CA ARG A 32 10.71 -27.33 -1.00
C ARG A 32 10.59 -27.66 0.48
N ASN A 33 9.83 -26.86 1.23
CA ASN A 33 9.65 -27.04 2.67
C ASN A 33 8.51 -28.03 2.99
N LYS A 34 7.78 -28.53 1.98
CA LYS A 34 6.65 -29.45 2.15
C LYS A 34 5.63 -28.92 3.17
N VAL A 35 5.24 -27.66 3.02
CA VAL A 35 4.30 -27.02 3.95
C VAL A 35 2.94 -27.70 3.94
N ALA A 36 2.23 -27.67 5.05
CA ALA A 36 0.89 -28.24 5.18
C ALA A 36 -0.17 -27.49 4.34
N ALA A 37 0.03 -26.18 4.11
CA ALA A 37 -0.84 -25.34 3.27
C ALA A 37 -0.17 -24.03 2.88
N VAL A 38 -0.73 -23.35 1.87
CA VAL A 38 -0.40 -21.96 1.51
C VAL A 38 -1.66 -21.11 1.69
N PHE A 39 -1.50 -19.92 2.29
CA PHE A 39 -2.58 -18.96 2.53
C PHE A 39 -2.33 -17.67 1.74
N GLY A 40 -3.34 -17.26 0.97
CA GLY A 40 -3.39 -15.96 0.30
C GLY A 40 -4.28 -15.00 1.10
N ALA A 41 -3.71 -13.95 1.69
CA ALA A 41 -4.44 -13.00 2.52
C ALA A 41 -4.94 -11.77 1.73
N GLY A 42 -5.62 -12.03 0.62
CA GLY A 42 -6.30 -11.02 -0.20
C GLY A 42 -5.40 -10.27 -1.19
N ASP A 43 -6.05 -9.60 -2.12
CA ASP A 43 -5.46 -8.82 -3.21
C ASP A 43 -4.42 -9.61 -4.02
N LEU A 44 -4.78 -10.82 -4.42
CA LEU A 44 -3.91 -11.72 -5.17
C LEU A 44 -3.91 -11.42 -6.67
N ILE A 45 -5.05 -10.99 -7.21
CA ILE A 45 -5.23 -10.60 -8.62
C ILE A 45 -5.87 -9.22 -8.67
N ASP A 46 -5.29 -8.28 -9.44
CA ASP A 46 -5.90 -6.97 -9.65
C ASP A 46 -7.05 -7.04 -10.67
N LYS A 47 -8.30 -7.01 -10.20
CA LYS A 47 -9.51 -7.10 -11.04
C LYS A 47 -9.64 -5.99 -12.07
N GLN A 48 -9.16 -4.78 -11.75
CA GLN A 48 -9.31 -3.62 -12.64
C GLN A 48 -8.49 -3.77 -13.92
N ARG A 49 -7.52 -4.69 -13.95
CA ARG A 49 -6.61 -4.91 -15.06
C ARG A 49 -6.56 -6.38 -15.47
N ASN A 50 -7.65 -7.12 -15.23
CA ASN A 50 -7.74 -8.55 -15.54
C ASN A 50 -7.58 -8.81 -17.03
N ARG A 51 -6.48 -9.46 -17.37
CA ARG A 51 -6.20 -10.02 -18.67
C ARG A 51 -5.75 -11.48 -18.50
N ALA A 52 -5.73 -12.20 -19.60
CA ALA A 52 -5.42 -13.63 -19.59
C ALA A 52 -4.07 -13.99 -18.95
N TYR A 53 -3.07 -13.10 -19.04
CA TYR A 53 -1.72 -13.37 -18.54
C TYR A 53 -1.67 -13.54 -17.00
N PRO A 54 -2.15 -12.60 -16.17
CA PRO A 54 -2.11 -12.75 -14.72
C PRO A 54 -2.84 -14.01 -14.23
N ILE A 55 -4.04 -14.26 -14.78
CA ILE A 55 -4.85 -15.41 -14.42
C ILE A 55 -4.13 -16.72 -14.76
N ARG A 56 -3.57 -16.82 -15.96
CA ARG A 56 -2.82 -17.99 -16.41
C ARG A 56 -1.60 -18.25 -15.52
N GLU A 57 -0.84 -17.20 -15.17
CA GLU A 57 0.33 -17.35 -14.31
C GLU A 57 -0.05 -17.78 -12.90
N PHE A 58 -1.14 -17.23 -12.36
CA PHE A 58 -1.66 -17.67 -11.05
C PHE A 58 -2.09 -19.14 -11.09
N PHE A 59 -2.85 -19.55 -12.10
CA PHE A 59 -3.30 -20.94 -12.24
C PHE A 59 -2.13 -21.90 -12.40
N ARG A 60 -1.09 -21.52 -13.13
CA ARG A 60 0.13 -22.32 -13.23
C ARG A 60 0.77 -22.57 -11.86
N GLN A 61 0.72 -21.62 -10.94
CA GLN A 61 1.24 -21.80 -9.58
C GLN A 61 0.31 -22.70 -8.75
N LEU A 62 -0.99 -22.57 -8.92
CA LEU A 62 -1.95 -23.47 -8.27
C LEU A 62 -1.80 -24.91 -8.76
N ASP A 63 -1.55 -25.14 -10.06
CA ASP A 63 -1.25 -26.47 -10.60
C ASP A 63 0.00 -27.06 -9.93
N ARG A 64 1.06 -26.27 -9.73
CA ARG A 64 2.27 -26.73 -9.03
C ARG A 64 2.01 -27.13 -7.58
N LEU A 65 1.18 -26.37 -6.86
CA LEU A 65 0.78 -26.72 -5.49
C LEU A 65 -0.06 -27.99 -5.46
N ARG A 66 -1.02 -28.12 -6.41
CA ARG A 66 -1.82 -29.35 -6.57
C ARG A 66 -0.93 -30.57 -6.81
N ASP A 67 0.01 -30.46 -7.73
CA ASP A 67 0.90 -31.57 -8.11
C ASP A 67 1.86 -31.97 -6.95
N ALA A 68 2.01 -31.08 -5.95
CA ALA A 68 2.76 -31.30 -4.72
C ALA A 68 1.86 -31.67 -3.52
N ASP A 69 0.54 -31.85 -3.71
CA ASP A 69 -0.46 -32.11 -2.66
C ASP A 69 -0.52 -31.02 -1.56
N ILE A 70 -0.20 -29.77 -1.89
CA ILE A 70 -0.22 -28.65 -0.95
C ILE A 70 -1.49 -27.83 -1.19
N PRO A 71 -2.49 -27.81 -0.30
CA PRO A 71 -3.70 -27.05 -0.44
C PRO A 71 -3.41 -25.53 -0.44
N PHE A 72 -4.20 -24.80 -1.24
CA PHE A 72 -4.17 -23.36 -1.30
C PHE A 72 -5.48 -22.77 -0.78
N TYR A 73 -5.42 -22.04 0.32
CA TYR A 73 -6.54 -21.30 0.90
C TYR A 73 -6.38 -19.82 0.63
N TYR A 74 -7.49 -19.12 0.36
CA TYR A 74 -7.47 -17.68 0.14
C TYR A 74 -8.66 -16.98 0.75
N ILE A 75 -8.47 -15.73 1.08
CA ILE A 75 -9.51 -14.73 1.29
C ILE A 75 -9.42 -13.68 0.20
N GLN A 76 -10.51 -12.93 0.00
CA GLN A 76 -10.55 -11.82 -0.96
C GLN A 76 -10.18 -10.51 -0.30
N GLY A 77 -9.33 -9.72 -0.95
CA GLY A 77 -9.17 -8.30 -0.69
C GLY A 77 -10.14 -7.47 -1.53
N GLN A 78 -10.04 -6.15 -1.48
CA GLN A 78 -10.90 -5.24 -2.25
C GLN A 78 -10.69 -5.37 -3.76
N HIS A 79 -9.48 -5.74 -4.20
CA HIS A 79 -9.15 -5.93 -5.62
C HIS A 79 -9.58 -7.29 -6.18
N ASP A 80 -9.78 -8.29 -5.35
CA ASP A 80 -10.23 -9.63 -5.75
C ASP A 80 -11.78 -9.79 -5.77
N ARG A 81 -12.54 -8.79 -5.32
CA ARG A 81 -13.99 -8.87 -5.09
C ARG A 81 -14.81 -8.94 -6.37
N ASP A 82 -14.69 -10.04 -7.09
CA ASP A 82 -15.62 -10.41 -8.15
C ASP A 82 -16.52 -11.55 -7.69
N ASN A 83 -17.72 -11.66 -8.23
CA ASN A 83 -18.63 -12.78 -7.94
C ASN A 83 -19.16 -13.41 -9.24
N PRO A 84 -18.66 -14.59 -9.63
CA PRO A 84 -17.58 -15.35 -8.97
C PRO A 84 -16.19 -14.72 -9.19
N THR A 85 -15.31 -14.86 -8.20
CA THR A 85 -13.91 -14.44 -8.36
C THR A 85 -13.16 -15.35 -9.33
N TRP A 86 -12.15 -14.80 -10.03
CA TRP A 86 -11.25 -15.59 -10.89
C TRP A 86 -10.57 -16.74 -10.17
N LEU A 87 -10.24 -16.56 -8.87
CA LEU A 87 -9.63 -17.60 -8.05
C LEU A 87 -10.51 -18.85 -7.94
N SER A 88 -11.84 -18.68 -7.86
CA SER A 88 -12.81 -19.78 -7.79
C SER A 88 -12.92 -20.61 -9.06
N ALA A 89 -12.37 -20.13 -10.19
CA ALA A 89 -12.35 -20.88 -11.44
C ALA A 89 -11.30 -22.02 -11.44
N HIS A 90 -10.40 -22.03 -10.45
CA HIS A 90 -9.43 -23.11 -10.29
C HIS A 90 -9.82 -24.02 -9.12
N SER A 91 -10.02 -25.31 -9.37
CA SER A 91 -10.54 -26.27 -8.38
C SER A 91 -9.64 -26.47 -7.15
N HIS A 92 -8.36 -26.13 -7.25
CA HIS A 92 -7.39 -26.24 -6.15
C HIS A 92 -7.40 -25.00 -5.21
N ALA A 93 -7.97 -23.88 -5.64
CA ALA A 93 -8.11 -22.69 -4.80
C ALA A 93 -9.35 -22.80 -3.90
N GLN A 94 -9.15 -22.78 -2.59
CA GLN A 94 -10.21 -22.94 -1.61
C GLN A 94 -10.52 -21.62 -0.92
N HIS A 95 -11.71 -21.05 -1.17
CA HIS A 95 -12.15 -19.83 -0.53
C HIS A 95 -12.46 -20.05 0.96
N LEU A 96 -11.77 -19.33 1.83
CA LEU A 96 -11.78 -19.54 3.28
C LEU A 96 -12.76 -18.62 4.01
N HIS A 97 -13.31 -17.58 3.38
CA HIS A 97 -14.23 -16.65 4.05
C HIS A 97 -15.38 -17.37 4.76
N GLY A 98 -15.57 -17.06 6.03
CA GLY A 98 -16.60 -17.65 6.89
C GLY A 98 -16.38 -19.14 7.22
N LYS A 99 -15.18 -19.67 6.99
CA LYS A 99 -14.84 -21.07 7.21
C LYS A 99 -13.61 -21.21 8.10
N THR A 100 -13.54 -22.34 8.77
CA THR A 100 -12.36 -22.76 9.55
C THR A 100 -11.70 -23.95 8.88
N VAL A 101 -10.39 -23.95 8.80
CA VAL A 101 -9.59 -25.13 8.46
C VAL A 101 -8.74 -25.50 9.67
N ASN A 102 -8.62 -26.82 9.91
CA ASN A 102 -7.73 -27.36 10.94
C ASN A 102 -6.49 -27.94 10.28
N LEU A 103 -5.33 -27.41 10.64
CA LEU A 103 -4.03 -27.93 10.23
C LEU A 103 -3.24 -28.34 11.47
N ASP A 104 -3.09 -29.64 11.65
CA ASP A 104 -2.35 -30.24 12.77
C ASP A 104 -2.77 -29.69 14.16
N GLY A 105 -4.07 -29.44 14.33
CA GLY A 105 -4.63 -28.94 15.59
C GLY A 105 -4.80 -27.42 15.63
N VAL A 106 -4.20 -26.67 14.70
CA VAL A 106 -4.33 -25.19 14.61
C VAL A 106 -5.59 -24.83 13.84
N GLN A 107 -6.50 -24.08 14.47
CA GLN A 107 -7.75 -23.63 13.90
C GLN A 107 -7.55 -22.27 13.21
N ILE A 108 -7.69 -22.24 11.89
CA ILE A 108 -7.47 -21.05 11.05
C ILE A 108 -8.77 -20.62 10.42
N TYR A 109 -9.23 -19.41 10.72
CA TYR A 109 -10.46 -18.83 10.18
C TYR A 109 -10.13 -17.72 9.17
N GLY A 110 -10.86 -17.68 8.06
CA GLY A 110 -10.69 -16.66 7.02
C GLY A 110 -11.82 -15.63 7.00
N MET A 111 -11.46 -14.36 6.83
CA MET A 111 -12.38 -13.25 6.67
C MET A 111 -11.97 -12.39 5.46
N ASP A 112 -12.83 -12.35 4.43
CA ASP A 112 -12.65 -11.45 3.29
C ASP A 112 -12.69 -10.00 3.75
N TRP A 113 -12.14 -9.10 2.94
CA TRP A 113 -12.26 -7.67 3.17
C TRP A 113 -13.73 -7.24 3.37
N GLN A 114 -13.94 -6.42 4.38
CA GLN A 114 -15.23 -5.87 4.72
C GLN A 114 -15.17 -4.34 4.84
N PRO A 115 -16.20 -3.62 4.36
CA PRO A 115 -16.29 -2.20 4.60
C PRO A 115 -16.54 -1.90 6.10
N ALA A 116 -16.18 -0.71 6.55
CA ALA A 116 -16.22 -0.31 7.95
C ALA A 116 -17.59 -0.49 8.64
N ASP A 117 -18.68 -0.37 7.88
CA ASP A 117 -20.05 -0.56 8.39
C ASP A 117 -20.42 -2.04 8.62
N LYS A 118 -19.62 -3.00 8.15
CA LYS A 118 -19.91 -4.44 8.25
C LYS A 118 -18.86 -5.26 8.99
N ILE A 119 -17.68 -4.71 9.19
CA ILE A 119 -16.54 -5.46 9.74
C ILE A 119 -16.84 -6.04 11.13
N HIS A 120 -17.53 -5.28 12.01
CA HIS A 120 -17.86 -5.74 13.34
C HIS A 120 -18.84 -6.91 13.35
N ASP A 121 -19.81 -6.93 12.42
CA ASP A 121 -20.76 -8.04 12.27
C ASP A 121 -20.05 -9.29 11.76
N GLU A 122 -19.06 -9.14 10.89
CA GLU A 122 -18.25 -10.27 10.40
C GLU A 122 -17.31 -10.80 11.48
N MET A 123 -16.66 -9.92 12.26
CA MET A 123 -15.82 -10.32 13.40
C MET A 123 -16.62 -11.08 14.47
N ALA A 124 -17.89 -10.74 14.67
CA ALA A 124 -18.75 -11.46 15.60
C ALA A 124 -19.05 -12.91 15.20
N LYS A 125 -18.82 -13.27 13.95
CA LYS A 125 -19.01 -14.65 13.43
C LYS A 125 -17.79 -15.54 13.62
N ILE A 126 -16.65 -14.98 14.03
CA ILE A 126 -15.40 -15.75 14.24
C ILE A 126 -15.66 -16.79 15.33
N PRO A 127 -15.45 -18.11 15.05
CA PRO A 127 -15.72 -19.16 16.01
C PRO A 127 -14.82 -19.06 17.24
N GLN A 128 -15.39 -19.41 18.41
CA GLN A 128 -14.58 -19.58 19.61
C GLN A 128 -13.59 -20.72 19.41
N GLY A 129 -12.34 -20.51 19.85
CA GLY A 129 -11.26 -21.49 19.64
C GLY A 129 -10.52 -21.33 18.33
N THR A 130 -10.74 -20.23 17.61
CA THR A 130 -9.91 -19.85 16.46
C THR A 130 -8.53 -19.41 16.97
N ASP A 131 -7.46 -20.06 16.50
CA ASP A 131 -6.08 -19.73 16.84
C ASP A 131 -5.55 -18.60 15.96
N ILE A 132 -5.84 -18.66 14.66
CA ILE A 132 -5.36 -17.70 13.65
C ILE A 132 -6.54 -17.14 12.85
N LEU A 133 -6.65 -15.82 12.80
CA LEU A 133 -7.50 -15.10 11.87
C LEU A 133 -6.67 -14.68 10.65
N VAL A 134 -7.07 -15.09 9.45
CA VAL A 134 -6.57 -14.53 8.18
C VAL A 134 -7.55 -13.48 7.71
N ALA A 135 -7.12 -12.22 7.60
CA ALA A 135 -7.97 -11.07 7.25
C ALA A 135 -7.28 -10.16 6.22
N HIS A 136 -8.07 -9.29 5.59
CA HIS A 136 -7.57 -8.25 4.69
C HIS A 136 -8.31 -6.96 4.99
N GLN A 137 -7.68 -6.04 5.74
CA GLN A 137 -8.35 -4.84 6.25
C GLN A 137 -7.38 -3.68 6.48
N VAL A 138 -7.92 -2.46 6.41
CA VAL A 138 -7.26 -1.24 6.84
C VAL A 138 -7.40 -1.11 8.36
N TRP A 139 -6.35 -1.46 9.09
CA TRP A 139 -6.32 -1.41 10.55
C TRP A 139 -5.80 -0.07 11.07
N GLY A 140 -6.46 0.49 12.09
CA GLY A 140 -6.15 1.81 12.65
C GLY A 140 -4.73 1.94 13.17
N GLU A 141 -4.22 0.89 13.81
CA GLU A 141 -2.87 0.87 14.37
C GLU A 141 -1.77 0.95 13.30
N PHE A 142 -2.07 0.57 12.04
CA PHE A 142 -1.15 0.72 10.93
C PHE A 142 -1.17 2.13 10.32
N MET A 143 -2.30 2.84 10.46
CA MET A 143 -2.52 4.10 9.76
C MET A 143 -1.97 5.32 10.51
N GLY A 144 -1.57 5.17 11.78
CA GLY A 144 -1.02 6.28 12.56
C GLY A 144 -1.95 7.51 12.68
N GLY A 145 -3.24 7.33 12.53
CA GLY A 145 -4.25 8.39 12.61
C GLY A 145 -4.43 9.23 11.34
N VAL A 146 -3.79 8.86 10.23
CA VAL A 146 -3.82 9.64 8.97
C VAL A 146 -5.10 9.44 8.18
N THR A 147 -5.75 8.27 8.29
CA THR A 147 -7.01 7.95 7.62
C THR A 147 -8.00 7.33 8.61
N THR A 148 -9.29 7.30 8.25
CA THR A 148 -10.29 6.57 9.01
C THR A 148 -10.10 5.08 8.78
N PRO A 149 -9.79 4.28 9.83
CA PRO A 149 -9.64 2.85 9.71
C PRO A 149 -10.98 2.17 9.46
N GLU A 150 -10.94 0.97 8.91
CA GLU A 150 -12.12 0.10 8.82
C GLU A 150 -12.38 -0.60 10.15
N ALA A 151 -11.30 -0.98 10.86
CA ALA A 151 -11.33 -1.60 12.18
C ALA A 151 -10.05 -1.31 12.96
N ASN A 152 -10.07 -1.63 14.25
CA ASN A 152 -8.89 -1.64 15.10
C ASN A 152 -8.67 -3.06 15.63
N PHE A 153 -7.43 -3.41 15.99
CA PHE A 153 -7.15 -4.74 16.53
C PHE A 153 -7.78 -4.97 17.91
N GLU A 154 -8.10 -3.90 18.64
CA GLU A 154 -8.88 -3.97 19.89
C GLU A 154 -10.31 -4.50 19.68
N ASP A 155 -10.83 -4.45 18.44
CA ASP A 155 -12.14 -5.00 18.09
C ASP A 155 -12.10 -6.51 17.82
N VAL A 156 -10.91 -7.09 17.61
CA VAL A 156 -10.74 -8.51 17.33
C VAL A 156 -11.20 -9.35 18.54
N PRO A 157 -12.09 -10.33 18.32
CA PRO A 157 -12.56 -11.22 19.40
C PRO A 157 -11.44 -12.13 19.90
N ILE A 158 -11.78 -13.21 20.60
CA ILE A 158 -10.83 -14.14 21.23
C ILE A 158 -10.01 -14.89 20.15
N VAL A 159 -9.01 -14.20 19.60
CA VAL A 159 -8.01 -14.76 18.65
C VAL A 159 -6.64 -14.31 19.14
N ALA A 160 -5.68 -15.23 19.15
CA ALA A 160 -4.31 -14.93 19.59
C ALA A 160 -3.42 -14.37 18.46
N THR A 161 -3.71 -14.73 17.23
CA THR A 161 -2.90 -14.36 16.06
C THR A 161 -3.76 -13.83 14.92
N VAL A 162 -3.36 -12.70 14.35
CA VAL A 162 -3.94 -12.17 13.11
C VAL A 162 -2.87 -12.14 12.04
N PHE A 163 -3.15 -12.76 10.89
CA PHE A 163 -2.34 -12.65 9.69
C PHE A 163 -3.11 -11.79 8.68
N THR A 164 -2.58 -10.61 8.35
CA THR A 164 -3.34 -9.63 7.58
C THR A 164 -2.65 -9.17 6.30
N GLY A 165 -3.44 -8.93 5.24
CA GLY A 165 -3.07 -8.15 4.06
C GLY A 165 -3.51 -6.70 4.16
N ASP A 166 -3.51 -6.00 3.01
CA ASP A 166 -3.82 -4.59 2.74
C ASP A 166 -2.66 -3.62 3.07
N LEU A 167 -1.86 -3.89 4.10
CA LEU A 167 -0.65 -3.12 4.36
C LEU A 167 0.51 -3.66 3.51
N HIS A 168 1.02 -2.84 2.59
CA HIS A 168 2.13 -3.23 1.70
C HIS A 168 3.51 -3.26 2.37
N VAL A 169 3.57 -3.06 3.69
CA VAL A 169 4.80 -3.06 4.49
C VAL A 169 4.85 -4.28 5.40
N ASN A 170 6.02 -4.94 5.46
CA ASN A 170 6.24 -6.01 6.43
C ASN A 170 6.24 -5.45 7.85
N ARG A 171 5.33 -5.95 8.68
CA ARG A 171 5.21 -5.55 10.10
C ARG A 171 4.77 -6.70 10.98
N THR A 172 5.32 -6.71 12.20
CA THR A 172 4.86 -7.57 13.30
C THR A 172 4.75 -6.72 14.55
N PHE A 173 3.64 -6.83 15.28
CA PHE A 173 3.47 -6.18 16.58
C PHE A 173 2.46 -6.94 17.43
N SER A 174 2.40 -6.61 18.72
CA SER A 174 1.43 -7.18 19.65
C SER A 174 0.56 -6.07 20.25
N THR A 175 -0.69 -6.39 20.48
CA THR A 175 -1.69 -5.49 21.06
C THR A 175 -2.63 -6.27 21.96
N ILE A 176 -3.61 -5.59 22.54
CA ILE A 176 -4.66 -6.20 23.36
C ILE A 176 -5.97 -6.21 22.57
N GLY A 177 -6.54 -7.38 22.41
CA GLY A 177 -7.83 -7.57 21.75
C GLY A 177 -9.02 -7.29 22.66
N LYS A 178 -10.23 -7.40 22.09
CA LYS A 178 -11.51 -7.04 22.71
C LYS A 178 -11.78 -7.70 24.08
N SER A 179 -11.30 -8.92 24.27
CA SER A 179 -11.49 -9.69 25.53
C SER A 179 -10.31 -9.54 26.50
N GLY A 180 -9.39 -8.60 26.25
CA GLY A 180 -8.20 -8.39 27.07
C GLY A 180 -7.07 -9.40 26.80
N GLN A 181 -7.20 -10.24 25.77
CA GLN A 181 -6.15 -11.17 25.36
C GLN A 181 -5.04 -10.46 24.58
N SER A 182 -3.81 -10.99 24.65
CA SER A 182 -2.75 -10.57 23.76
C SER A 182 -3.04 -11.06 22.34
N VAL A 183 -2.93 -10.16 21.36
CA VAL A 183 -3.05 -10.46 19.93
C VAL A 183 -1.73 -10.12 19.27
N THR A 184 -1.12 -11.08 18.59
CA THR A 184 0.04 -10.84 17.75
C THR A 184 -0.41 -10.72 16.28
N VAL A 185 0.01 -9.65 15.65
CA VAL A 185 -0.36 -9.32 14.27
C VAL A 185 0.84 -9.46 13.36
N TYR A 186 0.65 -10.18 12.27
CA TYR A 186 1.63 -10.41 11.23
C TYR A 186 1.12 -9.88 9.90
N SER A 187 1.82 -8.89 9.32
CA SER A 187 1.63 -8.43 7.95
C SER A 187 2.90 -8.74 7.15
N PRO A 188 2.86 -9.59 6.14
CA PRO A 188 4.04 -9.84 5.28
C PRO A 188 4.34 -8.67 4.36
N GLY A 189 3.39 -7.76 4.14
CA GLY A 189 3.43 -6.75 3.10
C GLY A 189 3.10 -7.30 1.71
N SER A 190 3.20 -6.45 0.70
CA SER A 190 3.06 -6.85 -0.70
C SER A 190 4.23 -7.72 -1.17
N THR A 191 3.98 -8.67 -2.08
CA THR A 191 5.00 -9.60 -2.56
C THR A 191 5.93 -9.01 -3.63
N CYS A 192 5.49 -7.94 -4.28
CA CYS A 192 6.31 -7.12 -5.17
C CYS A 192 5.93 -5.64 -4.99
N ARG A 193 6.68 -4.73 -5.58
CA ARG A 193 6.35 -3.29 -5.50
C ARG A 193 5.08 -3.00 -6.29
N GLN A 194 4.06 -2.46 -5.63
CA GLN A 194 2.82 -1.98 -6.25
C GLN A 194 2.91 -0.52 -6.68
N SER A 195 3.81 0.24 -6.04
CA SER A 195 4.21 1.57 -6.46
C SER A 195 5.73 1.75 -6.37
N ILE A 196 6.24 2.77 -7.06
CA ILE A 196 7.68 3.09 -7.02
C ILE A 196 8.13 3.59 -5.64
N ASP A 197 7.19 4.12 -4.84
CA ASP A 197 7.46 4.65 -3.50
C ASP A 197 7.55 3.55 -2.43
N GLU A 198 7.12 2.32 -2.72
CA GLU A 198 7.22 1.21 -1.79
C GLU A 198 8.67 0.79 -1.56
N GLN A 199 8.93 0.30 -0.35
CA GLN A 199 10.21 -0.29 0.01
C GLN A 199 10.58 -1.43 -0.95
N PRO A 200 11.86 -1.51 -1.37
CA PRO A 200 12.30 -2.55 -2.30
C PRO A 200 12.24 -3.95 -1.70
N ASP A 201 12.50 -4.08 -0.41
CA ASP A 201 12.53 -5.39 0.26
C ASP A 201 11.12 -5.96 0.39
N LYS A 202 10.94 -7.18 -0.06
CA LYS A 202 9.67 -7.91 -0.05
C LYS A 202 9.82 -9.26 0.62
N TYR A 203 8.71 -9.75 1.21
CA TYR A 203 8.76 -10.89 2.10
C TYR A 203 7.53 -11.79 1.93
N PHE A 204 7.70 -13.03 2.37
CA PHE A 204 6.60 -13.92 2.76
C PHE A 204 6.86 -14.46 4.16
N MET A 205 5.84 -15.02 4.78
CA MET A 205 5.95 -15.57 6.12
C MET A 205 5.73 -17.06 6.10
N LEU A 206 6.48 -17.76 6.97
CA LEU A 206 6.38 -19.19 7.20
C LEU A 206 6.08 -19.45 8.67
N LEU A 207 5.08 -20.28 8.95
CA LEU A 207 4.77 -20.79 10.28
C LEU A 207 5.33 -22.21 10.39
N GLU A 208 6.26 -22.43 11.31
CA GLU A 208 6.87 -23.73 11.59
C GLU A 208 6.94 -23.93 13.09
N ASP A 209 6.40 -25.04 13.58
CA ASP A 209 6.37 -25.38 15.02
C ASP A 209 5.86 -24.24 15.93
N GLY A 210 4.83 -23.53 15.48
CA GLY A 210 4.26 -22.39 16.19
C GLY A 210 5.05 -21.08 16.11
N ASN A 211 6.17 -21.06 15.39
CA ASN A 211 7.01 -19.88 15.22
C ASN A 211 6.85 -19.28 13.83
N TRP A 212 6.57 -18.00 13.78
CA TRP A 212 6.55 -17.24 12.53
C TRP A 212 7.94 -16.76 12.16
N THR A 213 8.34 -17.04 10.92
CA THR A 213 9.59 -16.54 10.33
C THR A 213 9.29 -15.76 9.07
N THR A 214 10.04 -14.69 8.83
CA THR A 214 9.97 -13.87 7.64
C THR A 214 11.09 -14.27 6.68
N SER A 215 10.74 -14.59 5.44
CA SER A 215 11.69 -14.94 4.39
C SER A 215 11.66 -13.86 3.31
N SER A 216 12.83 -13.38 2.89
CA SER A 216 12.98 -12.39 1.83
C SER A 216 12.68 -12.99 0.45
N LEU A 217 12.13 -12.16 -0.43
CA LEU A 217 11.95 -12.45 -1.84
C LEU A 217 13.03 -11.75 -2.66
N ASP A 218 13.55 -12.43 -3.65
CA ASP A 218 14.31 -11.76 -4.70
C ASP A 218 13.37 -10.86 -5.51
N VAL A 219 13.76 -9.61 -5.64
CA VAL A 219 12.98 -8.60 -6.36
C VAL A 219 13.82 -7.94 -7.44
N ARG A 220 13.18 -7.27 -8.38
CA ARG A 220 13.90 -6.45 -9.37
C ARG A 220 14.74 -5.40 -8.64
N PRO A 221 16.03 -5.25 -8.96
CA PRO A 221 16.89 -4.32 -8.26
C PRO A 221 16.49 -2.87 -8.50
N THR A 222 16.74 -2.04 -7.50
CA THR A 222 16.70 -0.58 -7.62
C THR A 222 18.14 -0.09 -7.77
N LEU A 223 18.41 0.66 -8.84
CA LEU A 223 19.71 1.27 -9.05
C LEU A 223 19.86 2.47 -8.12
N ASP A 224 18.87 3.36 -8.11
CA ASP A 224 18.88 4.56 -7.32
C ASP A 224 17.47 5.18 -7.20
N ASP A 225 17.29 6.04 -6.20
CA ASP A 225 16.12 6.89 -6.00
C ASP A 225 16.64 8.24 -5.47
N ILE A 226 16.84 9.20 -6.38
CA ILE A 226 17.54 10.44 -6.07
C ILE A 226 16.75 11.68 -6.48
N GLU A 227 17.11 12.79 -5.85
CA GLU A 227 16.66 14.14 -6.20
C GLU A 227 17.83 14.96 -6.71
N ILE A 228 17.70 15.56 -7.89
CA ILE A 228 18.70 16.39 -8.56
C ILE A 228 18.15 17.82 -8.67
N THR A 229 18.81 18.75 -8.01
CA THR A 229 18.35 20.14 -7.90
C THR A 229 19.16 21.14 -8.72
N ASP A 230 20.34 20.75 -9.21
CA ASP A 230 21.28 21.62 -9.95
C ASP A 230 22.08 20.84 -11.01
N ASP A 231 22.68 21.58 -11.96
CA ASP A 231 23.44 21.01 -13.06
C ASP A 231 24.72 20.30 -12.62
N ASP A 232 25.43 20.79 -11.60
CA ASP A 232 26.67 20.17 -11.12
C ASP A 232 26.39 18.77 -10.54
N THR A 233 25.29 18.65 -9.77
CA THR A 233 24.81 17.37 -9.25
C THR A 233 24.41 16.42 -10.38
N LEU A 234 23.70 16.92 -11.40
CA LEU A 234 23.32 16.16 -12.58
C LEU A 234 24.55 15.64 -13.35
N ASP A 235 25.54 16.51 -13.62
CA ASP A 235 26.76 16.15 -14.32
C ASP A 235 27.58 15.09 -13.60
N LYS A 236 27.72 15.25 -12.28
CA LYS A 236 28.40 14.27 -11.42
C LYS A 236 27.65 12.92 -11.41
N TYR A 237 26.34 12.95 -11.32
CA TYR A 237 25.53 11.73 -11.35
C TYR A 237 25.68 11.00 -12.70
N LEU A 238 25.51 11.70 -13.81
CA LEU A 238 25.62 11.16 -15.15
C LEU A 238 27.00 10.52 -15.44
N SER A 239 28.06 11.11 -14.88
CA SER A 239 29.43 10.60 -15.03
C SER A 239 29.62 9.22 -14.38
N ASN A 240 28.94 8.96 -13.26
CA ASN A 240 29.04 7.70 -12.53
C ASN A 240 27.98 6.65 -12.94
N LEU A 241 26.90 7.10 -13.56
CA LEU A 241 25.75 6.25 -13.88
C LEU A 241 26.10 4.96 -14.67
N PRO A 242 26.96 4.99 -15.70
CA PRO A 242 27.32 3.76 -16.43
C PRO A 242 28.02 2.71 -15.56
N ILE A 243 28.84 3.15 -14.60
CA ILE A 243 29.56 2.26 -13.68
C ILE A 243 28.57 1.66 -12.69
N ASN A 244 27.68 2.47 -12.14
CA ASN A 244 26.64 2.03 -11.21
C ASN A 244 25.69 1.01 -11.85
N ILE A 245 25.24 1.27 -13.08
CA ILE A 245 24.40 0.32 -13.85
C ILE A 245 25.13 -1.02 -14.00
N THR A 246 26.40 -1.00 -14.41
CA THR A 246 27.18 -2.23 -14.61
C THR A 246 27.32 -3.00 -13.29
N GLY A 247 27.63 -2.30 -12.19
CA GLY A 247 27.78 -2.91 -10.88
C GLY A 247 26.49 -3.59 -10.40
N VAL A 248 25.34 -2.94 -10.58
CA VAL A 248 24.03 -3.52 -10.21
C VAL A 248 23.72 -4.74 -11.09
N LEU A 249 23.91 -4.65 -12.41
CA LEU A 249 23.67 -5.78 -13.31
C LEU A 249 24.54 -6.99 -12.99
N ASP A 250 25.79 -6.79 -12.58
CA ASP A 250 26.70 -7.86 -12.17
C ASP A 250 26.27 -8.50 -10.83
N LEU A 251 25.85 -7.67 -9.87
CA LEU A 251 25.40 -8.14 -8.57
C LEU A 251 24.14 -9.04 -8.68
N TYR A 252 23.22 -8.66 -9.56
CA TYR A 252 21.94 -9.35 -9.72
C TYR A 252 21.89 -10.31 -10.91
N LYS A 253 23.05 -10.75 -11.43
CA LYS A 253 23.12 -11.72 -12.54
C LYS A 253 22.47 -13.07 -12.26
N HIS A 254 22.24 -13.42 -10.98
CA HIS A 254 21.53 -14.63 -10.57
C HIS A 254 20.02 -14.56 -10.87
N LEU A 255 19.44 -13.37 -10.99
CA LEU A 255 18.03 -13.20 -11.33
C LEU A 255 17.73 -13.63 -12.78
N PRO A 256 16.48 -14.02 -13.10
CA PRO A 256 16.06 -14.24 -14.48
C PRO A 256 16.31 -13.01 -15.36
N PRO A 257 16.62 -13.16 -16.66
CA PRO A 257 17.00 -12.04 -17.52
C PRO A 257 16.00 -10.87 -17.53
N HIS A 258 14.69 -11.15 -17.48
CA HIS A 258 13.64 -10.12 -17.45
C HIS A 258 13.55 -9.35 -16.12
N MET A 259 14.14 -9.88 -15.04
CA MET A 259 14.20 -9.25 -13.72
C MET A 259 15.49 -8.45 -13.49
N ARG A 260 16.51 -8.59 -14.33
CA ARG A 260 17.83 -7.97 -14.12
C ARG A 260 17.87 -6.48 -14.40
N LYS A 261 17.01 -5.99 -15.31
CA LYS A 261 16.96 -4.57 -15.67
C LYS A 261 16.43 -3.75 -14.48
N PRO A 262 17.30 -2.92 -13.84
CA PRO A 262 16.94 -2.27 -12.59
C PRO A 262 15.98 -1.10 -12.78
N TYR A 263 15.33 -0.68 -11.69
CA TYR A 263 14.63 0.59 -11.60
C TYR A 263 15.62 1.72 -11.30
N LEU A 264 15.39 2.86 -11.92
CA LEU A 264 16.02 4.12 -11.57
C LEU A 264 14.93 5.18 -11.48
N ARG A 265 14.73 5.78 -10.31
CA ARG A 265 13.87 6.94 -10.15
C ARG A 265 14.73 8.19 -9.93
N VAL A 266 14.49 9.22 -10.75
CA VAL A 266 15.11 10.52 -10.61
C VAL A 266 14.03 11.58 -10.51
N LYS A 267 14.03 12.30 -9.39
CA LYS A 267 13.32 13.56 -9.22
C LYS A 267 14.26 14.67 -9.62
N TYR A 268 13.85 15.59 -10.47
CA TYR A 268 14.72 16.68 -10.92
C TYR A 268 13.99 18.01 -10.91
N ALA A 269 14.73 19.09 -10.62
CA ALA A 269 14.17 20.44 -10.58
C ALA A 269 13.71 20.90 -11.97
N ALA A 270 12.56 21.57 -12.02
CA ALA A 270 11.94 22.07 -13.25
C ALA A 270 12.84 23.06 -14.05
N GLU A 271 13.84 23.65 -13.38
CA GLU A 271 14.83 24.55 -13.99
C GLU A 271 15.86 23.82 -14.85
N LEU A 272 16.03 22.50 -14.66
CA LEU A 272 16.99 21.68 -15.38
C LEU A 272 16.42 21.24 -16.75
N ASN A 273 16.30 22.16 -17.68
CA ASN A 273 15.57 22.00 -18.94
C ASN A 273 15.94 20.78 -19.77
N ASP A 274 17.18 20.25 -19.65
CA ASP A 274 17.70 19.13 -20.39
C ASP A 274 17.84 17.85 -19.56
N ALA A 275 17.52 17.88 -18.28
CA ALA A 275 17.79 16.77 -17.34
C ALA A 275 17.14 15.45 -17.82
N ALA A 276 15.87 15.47 -18.18
CA ALA A 276 15.16 14.29 -18.65
C ALA A 276 15.85 13.65 -19.86
N ARG A 277 16.14 14.45 -20.89
CA ARG A 277 16.79 13.99 -22.12
C ARG A 277 18.19 13.42 -21.86
N ARG A 278 18.96 14.06 -20.99
CA ARG A 278 20.33 13.63 -20.64
C ARG A 278 20.31 12.31 -19.86
N LEU A 279 19.37 12.17 -18.90
CA LEU A 279 19.16 10.93 -18.16
C LEU A 279 18.71 9.80 -19.07
N GLU A 280 17.75 10.04 -19.94
CA GLU A 280 17.30 9.03 -20.95
C GLU A 280 18.46 8.56 -21.84
N ALA A 281 19.27 9.48 -22.33
CA ALA A 281 20.42 9.15 -23.17
C ALA A 281 21.48 8.34 -22.41
N ALA A 282 21.75 8.66 -21.14
CA ALA A 282 22.75 7.98 -20.32
C ALA A 282 22.27 6.59 -19.86
N CYS A 283 20.99 6.43 -19.58
CA CYS A 283 20.39 5.15 -19.22
C CYS A 283 20.32 4.20 -20.42
N ALA A 284 20.15 4.75 -21.62
CA ALA A 284 19.86 3.99 -22.82
C ALA A 284 18.72 2.95 -22.54
N ASP A 285 18.93 1.69 -22.94
CA ASP A 285 17.93 0.62 -22.67
C ASP A 285 18.30 -0.28 -21.47
N LYS A 286 19.21 0.17 -20.60
CA LYS A 286 19.79 -0.66 -19.52
C LYS A 286 19.00 -0.60 -18.21
N VAL A 287 18.15 0.40 -18.01
CA VAL A 287 17.33 0.59 -16.80
C VAL A 287 15.88 0.90 -17.15
N HIS A 288 14.96 0.67 -16.21
CA HIS A 288 13.61 1.21 -16.26
C HIS A 288 13.63 2.58 -15.58
N LEU A 289 13.68 3.63 -16.38
CA LEU A 289 13.82 5.01 -15.91
C LEU A 289 12.44 5.61 -15.60
N PHE A 290 12.30 6.15 -14.39
CA PHE A 290 11.13 6.89 -13.92
C PHE A 290 11.56 8.30 -13.58
N LEU A 291 11.07 9.26 -14.32
CA LEU A 291 11.37 10.67 -14.15
C LEU A 291 10.19 11.38 -13.51
N LYS A 292 10.48 12.20 -12.51
CA LYS A 292 9.49 13.08 -11.86
C LYS A 292 10.07 14.48 -11.76
N GLU A 293 9.45 15.42 -12.45
CA GLU A 293 9.78 16.82 -12.32
C GLU A 293 9.33 17.34 -10.94
N ILE A 294 10.21 18.08 -10.25
CA ILE A 294 9.88 18.74 -8.99
C ILE A 294 9.39 20.14 -9.35
N PRO A 295 8.12 20.47 -9.06
CA PRO A 295 7.57 21.78 -9.35
C PRO A 295 8.29 22.88 -8.54
N LYS A 296 8.32 24.10 -9.07
CA LYS A 296 8.80 25.30 -8.35
C LYS A 296 8.03 25.45 -7.05
N GLN A 297 8.67 26.07 -6.07
CA GLN A 297 8.16 26.15 -4.70
C GLN A 297 6.70 26.68 -4.59
N LYS A 298 6.28 27.57 -5.51
CA LYS A 298 4.89 28.04 -5.61
C LYS A 298 3.90 26.96 -6.08
N GLU A 299 4.33 26.10 -6.99
CA GLU A 299 3.50 25.01 -7.52
C GLU A 299 3.44 23.82 -6.54
N LYS A 300 4.51 23.61 -5.72
CA LYS A 300 4.48 22.63 -4.62
C LYS A 300 3.37 22.91 -3.60
N LEU A 301 3.11 24.19 -3.28
CA LEU A 301 2.03 24.56 -2.35
C LEU A 301 0.64 24.18 -2.89
N VAL A 302 0.41 24.36 -4.19
CA VAL A 302 -0.86 24.03 -4.83
C VAL A 302 -1.02 22.51 -5.04
N ALA A 303 0.07 21.82 -5.41
CA ALA A 303 0.06 20.37 -5.61
C ALA A 303 -0.09 19.60 -4.29
N ALA A 304 0.55 20.04 -3.19
CA ALA A 304 0.42 19.41 -1.87
C ALA A 304 -1.01 19.51 -1.30
N VAL A 305 -1.77 20.52 -1.71
CA VAL A 305 -3.19 20.66 -1.35
C VAL A 305 -4.10 19.78 -2.24
N SER A 306 -3.65 19.43 -3.44
CA SER A 306 -4.45 18.68 -4.43
C SER A 306 -4.15 17.18 -4.50
N THR A 307 -3.03 16.72 -3.96
CA THR A 307 -2.67 15.29 -3.89
C THR A 307 -2.64 14.84 -2.43
N ASN A 308 -3.27 13.72 -2.12
CA ASN A 308 -3.25 13.07 -0.80
C ASN A 308 -1.85 12.48 -0.45
N GLU A 309 -0.77 13.09 -0.90
CA GLU A 309 0.60 12.77 -0.49
C GLU A 309 0.91 13.37 0.88
N ILE A 310 0.22 12.88 1.92
CA ILE A 310 0.52 13.18 3.33
C ILE A 310 1.37 12.03 3.86
N ASP A 311 2.62 11.93 3.43
CA ASP A 311 3.61 11.10 4.12
C ASP A 311 4.45 11.97 5.05
N VAL A 312 4.24 11.75 6.36
CA VAL A 312 5.08 12.20 7.50
C VAL A 312 5.38 13.70 7.54
N LEU A 313 4.33 14.53 7.55
CA LEU A 313 4.47 15.92 7.95
C LEU A 313 4.06 16.07 9.42
N THR A 314 4.94 16.62 10.26
CA THR A 314 4.51 17.06 11.58
C THR A 314 3.44 18.16 11.43
N PRO A 315 2.50 18.31 12.37
CA PRO A 315 1.50 19.38 12.32
C PRO A 315 2.09 20.77 12.06
N VAL A 316 3.30 21.04 12.55
CA VAL A 316 4.01 22.31 12.35
C VAL A 316 4.55 22.46 10.92
N SER A 317 5.03 21.38 10.30
CA SER A 317 5.48 21.43 8.90
C SER A 317 4.32 21.56 7.92
N LEU A 318 3.15 20.98 8.22
CA LEU A 318 1.92 21.21 7.49
C LEU A 318 1.50 22.68 7.52
N LEU A 319 1.60 23.33 8.66
CA LEU A 319 1.25 24.75 8.80
C LEU A 319 2.16 25.65 7.97
N SER A 320 3.48 25.40 7.98
CA SER A 320 4.44 26.19 7.22
C SER A 320 4.35 25.99 5.70
N VAL A 321 3.80 24.86 5.26
CA VAL A 321 3.59 24.52 3.84
C VAL A 321 2.22 24.98 3.34
N ALA A 322 1.18 24.88 4.17
CA ALA A 322 -0.21 25.08 3.75
C ALA A 322 -0.67 26.54 3.81
N VAL A 323 -0.10 27.36 4.70
CA VAL A 323 -0.59 28.73 4.94
C VAL A 323 0.55 29.73 5.06
N ASN A 324 0.65 30.61 4.08
CA ASN A 324 1.51 31.76 4.21
C ASN A 324 0.86 32.77 5.17
N LYS A 325 1.49 32.98 6.33
CA LYS A 325 1.00 33.87 7.38
C LYS A 325 0.76 35.30 6.90
N GLU A 326 1.52 35.75 5.89
CA GLU A 326 1.42 37.10 5.32
C GLU A 326 0.27 37.21 4.30
N GLU A 327 -0.06 36.11 3.61
CA GLU A 327 -1.12 36.07 2.60
C GLU A 327 -2.50 35.79 3.20
N ASP A 328 -2.59 34.92 4.23
CA ASP A 328 -3.86 34.65 4.92
C ASP A 328 -3.66 34.51 6.44
N PRO A 329 -3.58 35.63 7.16
CA PRO A 329 -3.39 35.62 8.62
C PRO A 329 -4.50 34.94 9.41
N GLN A 330 -5.74 34.92 8.87
CA GLN A 330 -6.90 34.33 9.56
C GLN A 330 -6.85 32.82 9.48
N LEU A 331 -6.57 32.27 8.30
CA LEU A 331 -6.41 30.83 8.11
C LEU A 331 -5.21 30.31 8.89
N PHE A 332 -4.08 31.03 8.87
CA PHE A 332 -2.91 30.70 9.66
C PHE A 332 -3.24 30.64 11.17
N SER A 333 -3.93 31.63 11.69
CA SER A 333 -4.32 31.68 13.10
C SER A 333 -5.26 30.54 13.49
N ALA A 334 -6.20 30.18 12.62
CA ALA A 334 -7.14 29.08 12.84
C ALA A 334 -6.42 27.73 12.89
N VAL A 335 -5.56 27.47 11.92
CA VAL A 335 -4.78 26.21 11.83
C VAL A 335 -3.77 26.13 12.98
N TYR A 336 -3.11 27.24 13.35
CA TYR A 336 -2.19 27.29 14.50
C TYR A 336 -2.89 26.95 15.82
N ARG A 337 -4.09 27.49 16.08
CA ARG A 337 -4.90 27.15 17.25
C ARG A 337 -5.24 25.68 17.29
N PHE A 338 -5.64 25.12 16.14
CA PHE A 338 -5.96 23.70 16.01
C PHE A 338 -4.76 22.80 16.34
N LEU A 339 -3.57 23.12 15.83
CA LEU A 339 -2.35 22.34 16.04
C LEU A 339 -1.76 22.46 17.45
N THR A 340 -2.10 23.51 18.18
CA THR A 340 -1.61 23.77 19.55
C THR A 340 -2.65 23.50 20.63
N ALA A 341 -3.86 23.05 20.25
CA ALA A 341 -4.94 22.77 21.18
C ALA A 341 -4.64 21.56 22.07
N THR A 342 -4.92 21.70 23.34
CA THR A 342 -4.87 20.59 24.32
C THR A 342 -6.09 19.66 24.20
N ASN A 343 -7.15 20.11 23.54
CA ASN A 343 -8.34 19.32 23.20
C ASN A 343 -8.78 19.67 21.76
N ILE A 344 -8.48 18.79 20.84
CA ILE A 344 -8.74 18.96 19.40
C ILE A 344 -10.24 19.01 19.12
N ASP A 345 -11.06 18.22 19.81
CA ASP A 345 -12.51 18.15 19.59
C ASP A 345 -13.20 19.47 19.94
N THR A 346 -12.75 20.12 21.00
CA THR A 346 -13.28 21.42 21.42
C THR A 346 -12.97 22.52 20.41
N GLU A 347 -11.75 22.53 19.85
CA GLU A 347 -11.35 23.51 18.83
C GLU A 347 -12.02 23.21 17.48
N LEU A 348 -12.22 21.95 17.14
CA LEU A 348 -12.93 21.54 15.94
C LEU A 348 -14.39 22.01 15.94
N GLU A 349 -15.07 21.87 17.07
CA GLU A 349 -16.45 22.35 17.23
C GLU A 349 -16.52 23.88 17.21
N ALA A 350 -15.57 24.56 17.84
CA ALA A 350 -15.47 26.01 17.78
C ALA A 350 -15.26 26.53 16.35
N PHE A 351 -14.38 25.88 15.58
CA PHE A 351 -14.13 26.20 14.19
C PHE A 351 -15.36 25.94 13.32
N ARG A 352 -16.05 24.82 13.53
CA ARG A 352 -17.30 24.48 12.83
C ARG A 352 -18.37 25.51 13.07
N GLN A 353 -18.55 25.97 14.32
CA GLN A 353 -19.52 26.99 14.66
C GLN A 353 -19.19 28.36 14.06
N GLU A 354 -17.92 28.73 14.00
CA GLU A 354 -17.45 29.95 13.37
C GLU A 354 -17.66 29.92 11.84
N TRP A 355 -17.37 28.77 11.20
CA TRP A 355 -17.56 28.57 9.76
C TRP A 355 -19.04 28.62 9.38
N LEU A 356 -19.91 27.95 10.12
CA LEU A 356 -21.37 27.98 9.89
C LEU A 356 -21.94 29.39 10.02
N ARG A 357 -21.44 30.18 10.98
CA ARG A 357 -21.84 31.58 11.15
C ARG A 357 -21.46 32.45 9.95
N LYS A 358 -20.24 32.28 9.43
CA LYS A 358 -19.75 32.99 8.24
C LYS A 358 -20.49 32.57 6.96
N SER A 359 -20.82 31.30 6.82
CA SER A 359 -21.57 30.77 5.68
C SER A 359 -23.03 31.30 5.67
N ASN A 360 -23.66 31.43 6.83
CA ASN A 360 -25.02 32.00 6.92
C ASN A 360 -25.04 33.50 6.60
N VAL A 361 -23.99 34.25 6.97
CA VAL A 361 -23.89 35.68 6.62
C VAL A 361 -23.76 35.89 5.09
N HIS A 362 -23.08 35.01 4.40
CA HIS A 362 -23.02 35.08 2.92
C HIS A 362 -24.33 34.73 2.25
N GLN A 363 -25.12 33.78 2.77
CA GLN A 363 -26.44 33.48 2.24
C GLN A 363 -27.46 34.62 2.48
N GLU A 364 -27.34 35.36 3.57
CA GLU A 364 -28.20 36.55 3.81
C GLU A 364 -27.82 37.74 2.94
N ALA A 365 -26.53 37.95 2.64
CA ALA A 365 -26.04 38.97 1.75
C ALA A 365 -26.52 38.74 0.29
N ASP A 366 -26.35 37.51 -0.21
CA ASP A 366 -26.81 37.10 -1.54
C ASP A 366 -28.34 37.20 -1.69
N SER A 367 -29.08 36.94 -0.59
CA SER A 367 -30.55 37.05 -0.61
C SER A 367 -31.03 38.50 -0.55
N GLN A 368 -30.25 39.46 -0.01
CA GLN A 368 -30.56 40.89 -0.06
C GLN A 368 -30.22 41.51 -1.42
N GLU A 369 -29.12 41.14 -2.07
CA GLU A 369 -28.81 41.60 -3.42
C GLU A 369 -29.83 41.10 -4.44
N CYS A 370 -30.37 39.90 -4.30
CA CYS A 370 -31.40 39.37 -5.16
C CYS A 370 -32.77 40.08 -5.00
N ARG A 371 -33.06 40.62 -3.81
CA ARG A 371 -34.29 41.40 -3.58
C ARG A 371 -34.22 42.84 -4.14
N THR A 372 -33.04 43.47 -4.05
CA THR A 372 -32.84 44.81 -4.63
C THR A 372 -32.80 44.80 -6.18
N ALA A 373 -32.45 43.68 -6.81
CA ALA A 373 -32.46 43.52 -8.25
C ALA A 373 -33.86 43.22 -8.85
N GLN A 374 -34.87 42.95 -8.02
CA GLN A 374 -36.25 42.73 -8.46
C GLN A 374 -37.14 43.98 -8.28
N GLU A 375 -36.65 45.04 -7.64
CA GLU A 375 -37.38 46.29 -7.41
C GLU A 375 -36.89 47.46 -8.31
N THR A 376 -35.99 47.21 -9.26
CA THR A 376 -35.57 48.13 -10.32
C THR A 376 -35.92 47.54 -11.70
#